data_58b68741386420e2cb7dac3c34df3f90
#
_entry.id   58b68741386420e2cb7dac3c34df3f90
#
_cell.length_a   1.000
_cell.length_b   1.000
_cell.length_c   1.000
_cell.angle_alpha   90.00
_cell.angle_beta   90.00
_cell.angle_gamma   90.00
#
_symmetry.space_group_name_H-M   'P 1'
#
loop_
_entity.id
_entity.type
_entity.pdbx_description
1 polymer ?
#
loop_
_entity_poly.entity_id
_entity_poly.type
_entity_poly.pdbx_seq_one_letter_code
_entity_poly.pdbx_strand_id
1 'polypeptide(L)'
;MKKTRYTTVSGRVSALSVVIMLLTNVMPSMMYVIPIVTGGIVFAVNEIIGKKWALGVFFVTSFISFILLTDKETALNYTLFFGYYPLLKPVFEKLPKALSWVVKLVSFNIAIVIIGLIVTFVFKLPFLDEDFGKFTIPLFAVMFNLVFVLYDVMFTIFKTRLTPFFNKLKRKLS
;
A
#
# COMPACT_ATOMS: atom_id res chain seq x y z
N MET A 1 -30.15 -0.93 5.52
CA MET A 1 -29.79 -0.18 4.30
C MET A 1 -28.35 0.31 4.23
N LYS A 2 -27.78 0.95 5.26
CA LYS A 2 -26.35 1.46 5.24
C LYS A 2 -25.31 0.35 4.98
N LYS A 3 -25.46 -0.83 5.60
CA LYS A 3 -24.49 -1.94 5.46
C LYS A 3 -24.41 -2.45 4.00
N THR A 4 -25.56 -2.64 3.34
CA THR A 4 -25.63 -3.08 1.94
C THR A 4 -24.95 -2.06 1.01
N ARG A 5 -25.17 -0.77 1.24
CA ARG A 5 -24.55 0.31 0.46
C ARG A 5 -23.03 0.31 0.61
N TYR A 6 -22.51 0.12 1.82
CA TYR A 6 -21.07 0.03 2.05
C TYR A 6 -20.45 -1.20 1.41
N THR A 7 -21.15 -2.36 1.42
CA THR A 7 -20.71 -3.57 0.69
C THR A 7 -20.59 -3.29 -0.80
N THR A 8 -21.62 -2.68 -1.39
CA THR A 8 -21.62 -2.35 -2.83
C THR A 8 -20.49 -1.37 -3.20
N VAL A 9 -20.30 -0.32 -2.40
CA VAL A 9 -19.22 0.65 -2.64
C VAL A 9 -17.85 -0.03 -2.51
N SER A 10 -17.62 -0.81 -1.46
CA SER A 10 -16.35 -1.53 -1.27
C SER A 10 -16.09 -2.52 -2.40
N GLY A 11 -17.08 -3.25 -2.88
CA GLY A 11 -16.94 -4.15 -4.02
C GLY A 11 -16.54 -3.44 -5.31
N ARG A 12 -17.20 -2.30 -5.62
CA ARG A 12 -16.84 -1.49 -6.79
C ARG A 12 -15.42 -0.92 -6.68
N VAL A 13 -15.06 -0.44 -5.50
CA VAL A 13 -13.72 0.11 -5.24
C VAL A 13 -12.66 -1.00 -5.32
N SER A 14 -12.94 -2.21 -4.82
CA SER A 14 -12.04 -3.35 -4.99
C SER A 14 -11.83 -3.70 -6.46
N ALA A 15 -12.91 -3.75 -7.26
CA ALA A 15 -12.80 -4.00 -8.70
C ALA A 15 -11.95 -2.92 -9.41
N LEU A 16 -12.19 -1.64 -9.09
CA LEU A 16 -11.37 -0.54 -9.62
C LEU A 16 -9.89 -0.67 -9.21
N SER A 17 -9.63 -1.01 -7.95
CA SER A 17 -8.28 -1.22 -7.43
C SER A 17 -7.56 -2.35 -8.17
N VAL A 18 -8.25 -3.46 -8.45
CA VAL A 18 -7.70 -4.58 -9.23
C VAL A 18 -7.38 -4.14 -10.66
N VAL A 19 -8.29 -3.41 -11.32
CA VAL A 19 -8.06 -2.88 -12.67
C VAL A 19 -6.83 -1.97 -12.70
N ILE A 20 -6.68 -1.10 -11.70
CA ILE A 20 -5.49 -0.24 -11.58
C ILE A 20 -4.23 -1.10 -11.39
N MET A 21 -4.27 -2.13 -10.53
CA MET A 21 -3.15 -3.04 -10.36
C MET A 21 -2.79 -3.77 -11.66
N LEU A 22 -3.76 -4.16 -12.49
CA LEU A 22 -3.52 -4.80 -13.79
C LEU A 22 -2.80 -3.90 -14.80
N LEU A 23 -2.80 -2.59 -14.62
CA LEU A 23 -2.02 -1.67 -15.47
C LEU A 23 -0.51 -1.96 -15.38
N THR A 24 -0.02 -2.58 -14.32
CA THR A 24 1.39 -2.97 -14.22
C THR A 24 1.79 -4.02 -15.27
N ASN A 25 0.86 -4.87 -15.70
CA ASN A 25 1.12 -5.82 -16.78
C ASN A 25 1.39 -5.13 -18.14
N VAL A 26 0.85 -3.92 -18.33
CA VAL A 26 1.03 -3.11 -19.56
C VAL A 26 2.19 -2.13 -19.42
N MET A 27 2.40 -1.63 -18.18
CA MET A 27 3.41 -0.62 -17.85
C MET A 27 4.32 -1.10 -16.71
N PRO A 28 5.27 -2.02 -16.97
CA PRO A 28 6.14 -2.59 -15.94
C PRO A 28 6.97 -1.54 -15.18
N SER A 29 7.33 -0.43 -15.83
CA SER A 29 8.05 0.68 -15.20
C SER A 29 7.29 1.33 -14.02
N MET A 30 5.97 1.11 -13.91
CA MET A 30 5.13 1.65 -12.85
C MET A 30 4.87 0.65 -11.70
N MET A 31 5.65 -0.43 -11.61
CA MET A 31 5.44 -1.50 -10.63
C MET A 31 5.47 -1.06 -9.16
N TYR A 32 6.10 0.04 -8.83
CA TYR A 32 6.07 0.65 -7.49
C TYR A 32 5.00 1.74 -7.36
N VAL A 33 4.76 2.52 -8.41
CA VAL A 33 3.83 3.65 -8.38
C VAL A 33 2.38 3.18 -8.25
N ILE A 34 2.01 2.14 -8.98
CA ILE A 34 0.64 1.61 -8.99
C ILE A 34 0.22 1.05 -7.62
N PRO A 35 1.02 0.24 -6.90
CA PRO A 35 0.73 -0.16 -5.53
C PRO A 35 0.57 1.01 -4.56
N ILE A 36 1.38 2.08 -4.70
CA ILE A 36 1.26 3.31 -3.90
C ILE A 36 -0.10 3.97 -4.12
N VAL A 37 -0.51 4.15 -5.37
CA VAL A 37 -1.82 4.75 -5.74
C VAL A 37 -2.96 3.88 -5.22
N THR A 38 -2.87 2.56 -5.40
CA THR A 38 -3.90 1.62 -4.92
C THR A 38 -3.98 1.61 -3.39
N GLY A 39 -2.86 1.73 -2.68
CA GLY A 39 -2.83 1.96 -1.24
C GLY A 39 -3.54 3.26 -0.83
N GLY A 40 -3.42 4.31 -1.64
CA GLY A 40 -4.16 5.56 -1.46
C GLY A 40 -5.69 5.37 -1.55
N ILE A 41 -6.16 4.46 -2.39
CA ILE A 41 -7.59 4.10 -2.47
C ILE A 41 -8.04 3.42 -1.18
N VAL A 42 -7.26 2.48 -0.64
CA VAL A 42 -7.55 1.83 0.66
C VAL A 42 -7.61 2.88 1.78
N PHE A 43 -6.69 3.86 1.79
CA PHE A 43 -6.72 4.98 2.72
C PHE A 43 -8.03 5.77 2.61
N ALA A 44 -8.44 6.15 1.40
CA ALA A 44 -9.68 6.90 1.18
C ALA A 44 -10.92 6.12 1.67
N VAL A 45 -10.98 4.82 1.41
CA VAL A 45 -12.06 3.95 1.92
C VAL A 45 -12.07 3.91 3.45
N ASN A 46 -10.89 3.84 4.09
CA ASN A 46 -10.77 3.87 5.54
C ASN A 46 -11.33 5.18 6.14
N GLU A 47 -11.03 6.31 5.54
CA GLU A 47 -11.50 7.61 6.00
C GLU A 47 -13.01 7.83 5.76
N ILE A 48 -13.56 7.31 4.66
CA ILE A 48 -14.96 7.55 4.26
C ILE A 48 -15.93 6.57 4.93
N ILE A 49 -15.67 5.27 4.86
CA ILE A 49 -16.61 4.24 5.31
C ILE A 49 -16.08 3.36 6.45
N GLY A 50 -14.79 3.48 6.77
CA GLY A 50 -14.17 2.90 7.96
C GLY A 50 -13.34 1.64 7.71
N LYS A 51 -12.56 1.30 8.74
CA LYS A 51 -11.49 0.31 8.71
C LYS A 51 -11.93 -1.09 8.24
N LYS A 52 -13.12 -1.56 8.66
CA LYS A 52 -13.62 -2.90 8.28
C LYS A 52 -13.78 -3.05 6.77
N TRP A 53 -14.31 -2.03 6.12
CA TRP A 53 -14.53 -2.02 4.67
C TRP A 53 -13.23 -1.83 3.90
N ALA A 54 -12.35 -1.00 4.41
CA ALA A 54 -11.03 -0.81 3.84
C ALA A 54 -10.16 -2.08 3.91
N LEU A 55 -10.25 -2.84 5.01
CA LEU A 55 -9.66 -4.19 5.10
C LEU A 55 -10.24 -5.14 4.04
N GLY A 56 -11.56 -5.12 3.83
CA GLY A 56 -12.19 -5.90 2.75
C GLY A 56 -11.63 -5.55 1.37
N VAL A 57 -11.53 -4.25 1.04
CA VAL A 57 -10.92 -3.78 -0.21
C VAL A 57 -9.47 -4.25 -0.33
N PHE A 58 -8.69 -4.09 0.73
CA PHE A 58 -7.30 -4.55 0.77
C PHE A 58 -7.17 -6.04 0.48
N PHE A 59 -7.91 -6.91 1.20
CA PHE A 59 -7.82 -8.35 1.03
C PHE A 59 -8.26 -8.82 -0.36
N VAL A 60 -9.37 -8.29 -0.87
CA VAL A 60 -9.88 -8.64 -2.21
C VAL A 60 -8.87 -8.21 -3.28
N THR A 61 -8.37 -6.98 -3.20
CA THR A 61 -7.38 -6.48 -4.15
C THR A 61 -6.08 -7.27 -4.09
N SER A 62 -5.55 -7.56 -2.89
CA SER A 62 -4.34 -8.38 -2.71
C SER A 62 -4.49 -9.77 -3.32
N PHE A 63 -5.57 -10.46 -2.97
CA PHE A 63 -5.79 -11.83 -3.42
C PHE A 63 -5.94 -11.93 -4.94
N ILE A 64 -6.76 -11.06 -5.53
CA ILE A 64 -7.01 -11.07 -6.98
C ILE A 64 -5.75 -10.61 -7.73
N SER A 65 -5.05 -9.58 -7.25
CA SER A 65 -3.81 -9.11 -7.86
C SER A 65 -2.74 -10.20 -7.84
N PHE A 66 -2.62 -10.97 -6.75
CA PHE A 66 -1.66 -12.06 -6.67
C PHE A 66 -1.92 -13.16 -7.71
N ILE A 67 -3.18 -13.39 -8.09
CA ILE A 67 -3.55 -14.36 -9.13
C ILE A 67 -3.30 -13.78 -10.53
N LEU A 68 -3.75 -12.55 -10.78
CA LEU A 68 -3.85 -11.99 -12.13
C LEU A 68 -2.60 -11.25 -12.62
N LEU A 69 -1.76 -10.71 -11.71
CA LEU A 69 -0.55 -10.03 -12.14
C LEU A 69 0.51 -11.02 -12.61
N THR A 70 1.14 -10.69 -13.71
CA THR A 70 2.30 -11.41 -14.24
C THR A 70 3.50 -11.18 -13.30
N ASP A 71 3.71 -9.94 -12.88
CA ASP A 71 4.76 -9.56 -11.94
C ASP A 71 4.29 -9.77 -10.49
N LYS A 72 4.82 -10.82 -9.85
CA LYS A 72 4.51 -11.16 -8.46
C LYS A 72 5.14 -10.21 -7.45
N GLU A 73 6.21 -9.52 -7.81
CA GLU A 73 6.85 -8.53 -6.96
C GLU A 73 5.90 -7.35 -6.71
N THR A 74 5.23 -6.84 -7.73
CA THR A 74 4.20 -5.80 -7.59
C THR A 74 3.07 -6.23 -6.65
N ALA A 75 2.59 -7.48 -6.78
CA ALA A 75 1.55 -8.00 -5.90
C ALA A 75 2.04 -8.11 -4.45
N LEU A 76 3.31 -8.54 -4.23
CA LEU A 76 3.94 -8.59 -2.91
C LEU A 76 4.12 -7.19 -2.31
N ASN A 77 4.63 -6.23 -3.09
CA ASN A 77 4.80 -4.84 -2.66
C ASN A 77 3.48 -4.23 -2.17
N TYR A 78 2.39 -4.47 -2.89
CA TYR A 78 1.06 -4.06 -2.45
C TYR A 78 0.62 -4.78 -1.18
N THR A 79 0.68 -6.10 -1.18
CA THR A 79 0.14 -6.95 -0.11
C THR A 79 0.92 -6.81 1.18
N LEU A 80 2.26 -6.79 1.11
CA LEU A 80 3.12 -6.77 2.29
C LEU A 80 3.44 -5.38 2.81
N PHE A 81 3.10 -4.32 2.03
CA PHE A 81 3.35 -2.96 2.52
C PHE A 81 2.30 -1.93 2.08
N PHE A 82 2.23 -1.56 0.79
CA PHE A 82 1.45 -0.40 0.35
C PHE A 82 -0.05 -0.51 0.62
N GLY A 83 -0.61 -1.71 0.56
CA GLY A 83 -2.05 -1.92 0.75
C GLY A 83 -2.50 -1.83 2.21
N TYR A 84 -1.74 -2.36 3.17
CA TYR A 84 -2.16 -2.34 4.57
C TYR A 84 -1.61 -1.18 5.38
N TYR A 85 -0.49 -0.59 4.96
CA TYR A 85 0.15 0.50 5.70
C TYR A 85 -0.83 1.65 6.04
N PRO A 86 -1.69 2.10 5.09
CA PRO A 86 -2.69 3.12 5.39
C PRO A 86 -3.64 2.79 6.55
N LEU A 87 -3.85 1.51 6.82
CA LEU A 87 -4.71 1.01 7.90
C LEU A 87 -3.98 0.94 9.24
N LEU A 88 -2.65 0.80 9.21
CA LEU A 88 -1.80 0.77 10.41
C LEU A 88 -1.30 2.16 10.81
N LYS A 89 -1.10 3.06 9.86
CA LYS A 89 -0.63 4.42 10.12
C LYS A 89 -1.38 5.12 11.26
N PRO A 90 -2.72 5.13 11.33
CA PRO A 90 -3.43 5.76 12.45
C PRO A 90 -3.17 5.11 13.82
N VAL A 91 -2.74 3.84 13.83
CA VAL A 91 -2.37 3.13 15.06
C VAL A 91 -0.97 3.57 15.52
N PHE A 92 -0.03 3.64 14.58
CA PHE A 92 1.33 4.11 14.86
C PHE A 92 1.37 5.57 15.31
N GLU A 93 0.50 6.41 14.77
CA GLU A 93 0.39 7.84 15.13
C GLU A 93 -0.17 8.10 16.54
N LYS A 94 -0.69 7.07 17.23
CA LYS A 94 -1.06 7.17 18.66
C LYS A 94 0.15 7.14 19.59
N LEU A 95 1.29 6.67 19.11
CA LEU A 95 2.54 6.62 19.88
C LEU A 95 3.21 8.00 19.93
N PRO A 96 4.10 8.24 20.91
CA PRO A 96 4.94 9.43 20.93
C PRO A 96 5.69 9.58 19.59
N LYS A 97 5.89 10.81 19.12
CA LYS A 97 6.43 11.09 17.77
C LYS A 97 7.70 10.29 17.43
N ALA A 98 8.66 10.24 18.35
CA ALA A 98 9.90 9.50 18.13
C ALA A 98 9.64 7.99 17.97
N LEU A 99 8.85 7.39 18.87
CA LEU A 99 8.52 5.96 18.84
C LEU A 99 7.68 5.61 17.58
N SER A 100 6.75 6.49 17.20
CA SER A 100 5.95 6.33 15.97
C SER A 100 6.85 6.21 14.74
N TRP A 101 7.85 7.09 14.59
CA TRP A 101 8.78 7.03 13.47
C TRP A 101 9.64 5.76 13.48
N VAL A 102 10.14 5.35 14.66
CA VAL A 102 10.91 4.11 14.80
C VAL A 102 10.07 2.90 14.38
N VAL A 103 8.85 2.78 14.90
CA VAL A 103 7.96 1.65 14.57
C VAL A 103 7.60 1.64 13.09
N LYS A 104 7.33 2.79 12.47
CA LYS A 104 7.05 2.92 11.04
C LYS A 104 8.23 2.44 10.19
N LEU A 105 9.45 2.94 10.48
CA LEU A 105 10.66 2.56 9.74
C LEU A 105 11.00 1.08 9.93
N VAL A 106 10.91 0.56 11.15
CA VAL A 106 11.15 -0.86 11.43
C VAL A 106 10.14 -1.74 10.67
N SER A 107 8.85 -1.40 10.72
CA SER A 107 7.81 -2.16 9.99
C SER A 107 8.04 -2.16 8.49
N PHE A 108 8.49 -1.03 7.92
CA PHE A 108 8.82 -0.91 6.52
C PHE A 108 10.03 -1.78 6.13
N ASN A 109 11.12 -1.67 6.89
CA ASN A 109 12.33 -2.45 6.60
C ASN A 109 12.10 -3.96 6.77
N ILE A 110 11.30 -4.39 7.75
CA ILE A 110 10.87 -5.79 7.88
C ILE A 110 10.11 -6.23 6.62
N ALA A 111 9.18 -5.42 6.13
CA ALA A 111 8.43 -5.74 4.91
C ALA A 111 9.35 -5.90 3.69
N ILE A 112 10.32 -4.99 3.48
CA ILE A 112 11.30 -5.09 2.39
C ILE A 112 12.13 -6.38 2.50
N VAL A 113 12.62 -6.71 3.70
CA VAL A 113 13.38 -7.95 3.91
C VAL A 113 12.54 -9.17 3.57
N ILE A 114 11.28 -9.22 4.03
CA ILE A 114 10.36 -10.33 3.70
C ILE A 114 10.12 -10.42 2.20
N ILE A 115 9.88 -9.30 1.52
CA ILE A 115 9.70 -9.24 0.07
C ILE A 115 10.94 -9.79 -0.63
N GLY A 116 12.13 -9.31 -0.25
CA GLY A 116 13.40 -9.77 -0.81
C GLY A 116 13.62 -11.28 -0.63
N LEU A 117 13.34 -11.81 0.57
CA LEU A 117 13.42 -13.24 0.83
C LEU A 117 12.44 -14.04 -0.04
N ILE A 118 11.20 -13.60 -0.18
CA ILE A 118 10.20 -14.27 -1.03
C ILE A 118 10.63 -14.23 -2.50
N VAL A 119 11.05 -13.07 -3.01
CA VAL A 119 11.49 -12.90 -4.40
C VAL A 119 12.68 -13.80 -4.70
N THR A 120 13.66 -13.84 -3.81
CA THR A 120 14.89 -14.63 -4.01
C THR A 120 14.64 -16.12 -3.84
N PHE A 121 14.00 -16.56 -2.74
CA PHE A 121 13.91 -17.98 -2.41
C PHE A 121 12.71 -18.69 -3.04
N VAL A 122 11.57 -17.99 -3.19
CA VAL A 122 10.34 -18.60 -3.74
C VAL A 122 10.27 -18.41 -5.24
N PHE A 123 10.52 -17.20 -5.74
CA PHE A 123 10.46 -16.94 -7.18
C PHE A 123 11.80 -17.16 -7.90
N LYS A 124 12.90 -17.35 -7.16
CA LYS A 124 14.25 -17.55 -7.68
C LYS A 124 14.69 -16.42 -8.64
N LEU A 125 14.25 -15.21 -8.35
CA LEU A 125 14.62 -14.00 -9.07
C LEU A 125 15.68 -13.23 -8.28
N PRO A 126 16.68 -12.59 -8.94
CA PRO A 126 17.62 -11.72 -8.24
C PRO A 126 16.86 -10.50 -7.71
N PHE A 127 16.87 -10.29 -6.40
CA PHE A 127 16.25 -9.10 -5.79
C PHE A 127 17.13 -7.86 -5.96
N LEU A 128 18.44 -8.07 -6.05
CA LEU A 128 19.44 -7.04 -6.36
C LEU A 128 20.45 -7.66 -7.32
N ASP A 129 20.73 -7.00 -8.43
CA ASP A 129 21.75 -7.42 -9.38
C ASP A 129 23.14 -7.33 -8.72
N GLU A 130 23.93 -8.39 -8.82
CA GLU A 130 25.27 -8.50 -8.23
C GLU A 130 26.28 -7.53 -8.87
N ASP A 131 25.96 -7.00 -10.07
CA ASP A 131 26.85 -6.17 -10.88
C ASP A 131 27.17 -4.79 -10.26
N PHE A 132 26.42 -4.33 -9.27
CA PHE A 132 26.55 -2.98 -8.69
C PHE A 132 27.53 -2.88 -7.48
N GLY A 133 28.10 -4.00 -7.01
CA GLY A 133 29.12 -4.01 -5.96
C GLY A 133 28.61 -3.77 -4.53
N LYS A 134 29.54 -3.68 -3.57
CA LYS A 134 29.24 -3.64 -2.12
C LYS A 134 28.42 -2.43 -1.63
N PHE A 135 28.33 -1.37 -2.40
CA PHE A 135 27.58 -0.15 -2.05
C PHE A 135 26.10 -0.20 -2.46
N THR A 136 25.70 -1.18 -3.23
CA THR A 136 24.34 -1.30 -3.75
C THR A 136 23.30 -1.46 -2.65
N ILE A 137 23.53 -2.36 -1.71
CA ILE A 137 22.60 -2.64 -0.61
C ILE A 137 22.33 -1.39 0.25
N PRO A 138 23.36 -0.69 0.78
CA PRO A 138 23.12 0.51 1.58
C PRO A 138 22.48 1.65 0.77
N LEU A 139 22.82 1.79 -0.51
CA LEU A 139 22.22 2.81 -1.38
C LEU A 139 20.73 2.56 -1.58
N PHE A 140 20.34 1.33 -1.94
CA PHE A 140 18.94 0.96 -2.08
C PHE A 140 18.17 1.08 -0.76
N ALA A 141 18.76 0.70 0.37
CA ALA A 141 18.15 0.86 1.68
C ALA A 141 17.82 2.33 1.97
N VAL A 142 18.74 3.25 1.68
CA VAL A 142 18.50 4.69 1.84
C VAL A 142 17.40 5.17 0.90
N MET A 143 17.45 4.79 -0.38
CA MET A 143 16.45 5.17 -1.38
C MET A 143 15.04 4.67 -1.01
N PHE A 144 14.89 3.41 -0.61
CA PHE A 144 13.61 2.84 -0.21
C PHE A 144 13.05 3.52 1.04
N ASN A 145 13.89 3.81 2.03
CA ASN A 145 13.47 4.54 3.22
C ASN A 145 13.07 5.99 2.89
N LEU A 146 13.72 6.65 1.93
CA LEU A 146 13.30 7.97 1.45
C LEU A 146 11.91 7.92 0.79
N VAL A 147 11.68 6.94 -0.09
CA VAL A 147 10.37 6.71 -0.73
C VAL A 147 9.30 6.45 0.34
N PHE A 148 9.63 5.64 1.36
CA PHE A 148 8.72 5.40 2.47
C PHE A 148 8.35 6.68 3.24
N VAL A 149 9.32 7.52 3.56
CA VAL A 149 9.06 8.81 4.24
C VAL A 149 8.15 9.68 3.39
N LEU A 150 8.39 9.79 2.07
CA LEU A 150 7.53 10.52 1.15
C LEU A 150 6.11 9.95 1.12
N TYR A 151 5.99 8.63 1.12
CA TYR A 151 4.70 7.93 1.18
C TYR A 151 3.92 8.23 2.47
N ASP A 152 4.60 8.19 3.64
CA ASP A 152 3.97 8.54 4.91
C ASP A 152 3.51 10.00 4.96
N VAL A 153 4.36 10.91 4.50
CA VAL A 153 4.06 12.35 4.44
C VAL A 153 2.89 12.61 3.48
N MET A 154 2.84 11.93 2.33
CA MET A 154 1.74 12.03 1.37
C MET A 154 0.38 11.75 2.05
N PHE A 155 0.26 10.68 2.84
CA PHE A 155 -0.98 10.40 3.56
C PHE A 155 -1.33 11.45 4.61
N THR A 156 -0.34 12.02 5.27
CA THR A 156 -0.56 13.10 6.23
C THR A 156 -1.14 14.34 5.53
N ILE A 157 -0.58 14.70 4.38
CA ILE A 157 -1.07 15.80 3.55
C ILE A 157 -2.47 15.49 3.00
N PHE A 158 -2.68 14.29 2.47
CA PHE A 158 -3.98 13.87 1.94
C PHE A 158 -5.06 13.91 3.02
N LYS A 159 -4.78 13.39 4.21
CA LYS A 159 -5.70 13.48 5.34
C LYS A 159 -6.10 14.92 5.62
N THR A 160 -5.11 15.81 5.76
CA THR A 160 -5.36 17.22 6.10
C THR A 160 -6.13 17.95 5.00
N ARG A 161 -5.74 17.76 3.74
CA ARG A 161 -6.32 18.48 2.59
C ARG A 161 -7.67 17.92 2.15
N LEU A 162 -7.85 16.59 2.22
CA LEU A 162 -9.05 15.93 1.71
C LEU A 162 -10.10 15.64 2.78
N THR A 163 -9.85 15.95 4.04
CA THR A 163 -10.85 15.81 5.12
C THR A 163 -12.21 16.44 4.79
N PRO A 164 -12.31 17.68 4.27
CA PRO A 164 -13.61 18.27 3.93
C PRO A 164 -14.31 17.49 2.81
N PHE A 165 -13.57 16.98 1.82
CA PHE A 165 -14.11 16.17 0.74
C PHE A 165 -14.59 14.80 1.28
N PHE A 166 -13.80 14.12 2.10
CA PHE A 166 -14.18 12.86 2.73
C PHE A 166 -15.43 13.00 3.59
N ASN A 167 -15.55 14.07 4.37
CA ASN A 167 -16.74 14.36 5.17
C ASN A 167 -18.00 14.59 4.31
N LYS A 168 -17.87 15.22 3.15
CA LYS A 168 -18.97 15.41 2.19
C LYS A 168 -19.43 14.06 1.61
N LEU A 169 -18.47 13.18 1.22
CA LEU A 169 -18.78 11.85 0.73
C LEU A 169 -19.42 10.98 1.81
N LYS A 170 -18.89 11.01 3.02
CA LYS A 170 -19.43 10.26 4.16
C LYS A 170 -20.89 10.64 4.43
N ARG A 171 -21.24 11.93 4.39
CA ARG A 171 -22.63 12.40 4.51
C ARG A 171 -23.54 11.87 3.40
N LYS A 172 -23.06 11.78 2.16
CA LYS A 172 -23.83 11.22 1.05
C LYS A 172 -24.05 9.69 1.17
N LEU A 173 -23.15 8.98 1.85
CA LEU A 173 -23.21 7.54 2.03
C LEU A 173 -23.92 7.12 3.33
N SER A 174 -24.06 8.03 4.29
CA SER A 174 -24.77 7.83 5.56
C SER A 174 -26.28 7.85 5.40
#